data_132db3f8323c5a72f186f044a0b3f839
#
_entry.id   132db3f8323c5a72f186f044a0b3f839
#
_cell.length_a   1.000
_cell.length_b   1.000
_cell.length_c   1.000
_cell.angle_alpha   90.00
_cell.angle_beta   90.00
_cell.angle_gamma   90.00
#
_symmetry.space_group_name_H-M   'P 1'
#
loop_
_entity.id
_entity.type
_entity.pdbx_description
1 polymer ?
#
loop_
_entity_poly.entity_id
_entity_poly.type
_entity_poly.pdbx_seq_one_letter_code
_entity_poly.pdbx_strand_id
1 'polypeptide(L)'
;PFEKELYYEKEPAIRDHQVQGRAIAPAVLLIDMAMETARKENPEATGLSDVLIGKSLPLEPGSPRMVRGEAEDHEESTRISITSSPLGKRENGKEHLSGYLHTERAAMADLDIPAIQARCTEKVEAGEIYRQLDESGLSYGTSMLSIVDVQRNNEELIARIEPPPSERHRGYLDPAILDGAMQSIGGFFVGRHAEADAT
;
A
#
# COMPACT_ATOMS: atom_id res chain seq x y z
N PRO A 1 2.10 -20.09 10.54
CA PRO A 1 1.94 -18.69 10.98
C PRO A 1 3.12 -17.82 10.55
N PHE A 2 2.85 -16.55 10.32
CA PHE A 2 3.85 -15.51 10.08
C PHE A 2 3.99 -14.68 11.36
N GLU A 3 5.23 -14.37 11.76
CA GLU A 3 5.51 -13.44 12.86
C GLU A 3 6.63 -12.48 12.46
N LYS A 4 6.46 -11.19 12.76
CA LYS A 4 7.45 -10.14 12.51
C LYS A 4 7.44 -9.12 13.64
N GLU A 5 8.61 -8.80 14.17
CA GLU A 5 8.79 -7.67 15.08
C GLU A 5 8.99 -6.39 14.26
N LEU A 6 8.19 -5.37 14.52
CA LEU A 6 8.31 -4.05 13.90
C LEU A 6 8.92 -3.05 14.89
N TYR A 7 9.97 -2.39 14.44
CA TYR A 7 10.65 -1.31 15.15
C TYR A 7 10.61 -0.05 14.28
N TYR A 8 10.21 1.07 14.85
CA TYR A 8 10.11 2.35 14.12
C TYR A 8 11.36 2.69 13.30
N GLU A 9 12.54 2.48 13.91
CA GLU A 9 13.82 2.80 13.31
C GLU A 9 14.21 1.86 12.15
N LYS A 10 13.62 0.67 12.09
CA LYS A 10 13.95 -0.39 11.13
C LYS A 10 12.93 -0.54 9.99
N GLU A 11 11.83 0.21 10.05
CA GLU A 11 10.73 0.10 9.09
C GLU A 11 10.55 1.43 8.34
N PRO A 12 11.44 1.75 7.37
CA PRO A 12 11.38 3.02 6.66
C PRO A 12 10.04 3.23 5.93
N ALA A 13 9.43 2.19 5.34
CA ALA A 13 8.14 2.29 4.68
C ALA A 13 7.01 2.73 5.63
N ILE A 14 7.07 2.37 6.92
CA ILE A 14 6.08 2.84 7.90
C ILE A 14 6.43 4.25 8.39
N ARG A 15 7.71 4.49 8.72
CA ARG A 15 8.19 5.78 9.20
C ARG A 15 7.90 6.90 8.20
N ASP A 16 8.11 6.61 6.93
CA ASP A 16 8.00 7.53 5.82
C ASP A 16 6.58 7.58 5.21
N HIS A 17 5.63 6.84 5.79
CA HIS A 17 4.20 6.91 5.47
C HIS A 17 3.45 7.49 6.67
N GLN A 18 3.16 8.79 6.62
CA GLN A 18 2.53 9.49 7.73
C GLN A 18 1.11 9.95 7.37
N VAL A 19 0.19 9.67 8.28
CA VAL A 19 -1.20 10.13 8.22
C VAL A 19 -1.43 11.06 9.40
N GLN A 20 -1.69 12.34 9.12
CA GLN A 20 -1.85 13.40 10.12
C GLN A 20 -0.68 13.44 11.13
N GLY A 21 0.55 13.33 10.62
CA GLY A 21 1.79 13.38 11.41
C GLY A 21 2.11 12.11 12.22
N ARG A 22 1.37 11.01 12.01
CA ARG A 22 1.62 9.72 12.68
C ARG A 22 2.11 8.70 11.67
N ALA A 23 3.20 8.01 11.97
CA ALA A 23 3.69 6.90 11.17
C ALA A 23 2.72 5.71 11.29
N ILE A 24 2.14 5.32 10.16
CA ILE A 24 1.14 4.26 10.06
C ILE A 24 1.56 3.30 8.94
N ALA A 25 1.47 2.00 9.19
CA ALA A 25 1.74 1.01 8.16
C ALA A 25 0.82 1.24 6.95
N PRO A 26 1.39 1.43 5.74
CA PRO A 26 0.57 1.51 4.54
C PRO A 26 -0.22 0.22 4.33
N ALA A 27 -1.42 0.34 3.78
CA ALA A 27 -2.29 -0.82 3.52
C ALA A 27 -1.59 -1.89 2.66
N VAL A 28 -0.79 -1.46 1.71
CA VAL A 28 0.00 -2.33 0.81
C VAL A 28 1.05 -3.16 1.54
N LEU A 29 1.62 -2.66 2.63
CA LEU A 29 2.53 -3.43 3.49
C LEU A 29 1.77 -4.53 4.27
N LEU A 30 0.56 -4.24 4.72
CA LEU A 30 -0.30 -5.25 5.36
C LEU A 30 -0.72 -6.33 4.36
N ILE A 31 -1.00 -5.95 3.11
CA ILE A 31 -1.29 -6.88 2.02
C ILE A 31 -0.07 -7.77 1.73
N ASP A 32 1.15 -7.21 1.70
CA ASP A 32 2.37 -8.00 1.50
C ASP A 32 2.56 -9.05 2.62
N MET A 33 2.36 -8.66 3.88
CA MET A 33 2.42 -9.58 5.02
C MET A 33 1.32 -10.67 4.94
N ALA A 34 0.13 -10.30 4.48
CA ALA A 34 -0.97 -11.24 4.29
C ALA A 34 -0.69 -12.22 3.14
N MET A 35 -0.08 -11.75 2.05
CA MET A 35 0.39 -12.60 0.96
C MET A 35 1.51 -13.55 1.40
N GLU A 36 2.44 -13.09 2.24
CA GLU A 36 3.45 -13.96 2.83
C GLU A 36 2.80 -15.06 3.68
N THR A 37 1.80 -14.70 4.48
CA THR A 37 1.03 -15.65 5.30
C THR A 37 0.29 -16.65 4.41
N ALA A 38 -0.42 -16.19 3.38
CA ALA A 38 -1.17 -17.03 2.44
C ALA A 38 -0.26 -18.03 1.72
N ARG A 39 0.93 -17.61 1.28
CA ARG A 39 1.89 -18.49 0.59
C ARG A 39 2.60 -19.47 1.49
N LYS A 40 2.75 -19.18 2.77
CA LYS A 40 3.21 -20.16 3.76
C LYS A 40 2.18 -21.24 4.01
N GLU A 41 0.89 -20.90 3.94
CA GLU A 41 -0.21 -21.85 4.06
C GLU A 41 -0.39 -22.66 2.78
N ASN A 42 -0.44 -21.98 1.65
CA ASN A 42 -0.57 -22.60 0.33
C ASN A 42 0.38 -21.93 -0.66
N PRO A 43 1.45 -22.62 -1.13
CA PRO A 43 2.40 -22.11 -2.11
C PRO A 43 1.78 -21.69 -3.45
N GLU A 44 0.60 -22.23 -3.79
CA GLU A 44 -0.16 -21.87 -5.01
C GLU A 44 -0.99 -20.58 -4.85
N ALA A 45 -0.93 -19.93 -3.68
CA ALA A 45 -1.65 -18.67 -3.46
C ALA A 45 -1.18 -17.60 -4.46
N THR A 46 -2.11 -17.08 -5.25
CA THR A 46 -1.88 -16.04 -6.27
C THR A 46 -2.35 -14.67 -5.83
N GLY A 47 -3.23 -14.60 -4.82
CA GLY A 47 -3.81 -13.37 -4.35
C GLY A 47 -4.66 -13.54 -3.10
N LEU A 48 -5.33 -12.46 -2.75
CA LEU A 48 -6.35 -12.40 -1.71
C LEU A 48 -7.63 -11.82 -2.31
N SER A 49 -8.78 -12.36 -1.92
CA SER A 49 -10.09 -11.79 -2.22
C SER A 49 -10.72 -11.19 -0.96
N ASP A 50 -11.73 -10.36 -1.14
CA ASP A 50 -12.53 -9.74 -0.07
C ASP A 50 -11.67 -9.10 1.04
N VAL A 51 -10.62 -8.41 0.62
CA VAL A 51 -9.68 -7.78 1.53
C VAL A 51 -10.34 -6.63 2.27
N LEU A 52 -10.39 -6.76 3.59
CA LEU A 52 -10.87 -5.73 4.49
C LEU A 52 -9.70 -5.14 5.28
N ILE A 53 -9.47 -3.83 5.11
CA ILE A 53 -8.55 -3.07 5.94
C ILE A 53 -9.32 -2.56 7.16
N GLY A 54 -8.96 -3.08 8.31
CA GLY A 54 -9.61 -2.77 9.57
C GLY A 54 -8.99 -1.56 10.28
N LYS A 55 -8.37 -1.79 11.44
CA LYS A 55 -7.75 -0.74 12.24
C LYS A 55 -6.35 -0.40 11.72
N SER A 56 -5.98 0.88 11.74
CA SER A 56 -4.63 1.32 11.43
C SER A 56 -3.59 0.68 12.35
N LEU A 57 -2.38 0.42 11.83
CA LEU A 57 -1.22 -0.05 12.58
C LEU A 57 -0.23 1.11 12.74
N PRO A 58 -0.32 1.90 13.83
CA PRO A 58 0.67 2.92 14.11
C PRO A 58 1.95 2.29 14.66
N LEU A 59 3.08 2.90 14.33
CA LEU A 59 4.39 2.55 14.86
C LEU A 59 5.08 3.81 15.39
N GLU A 60 5.43 3.79 16.66
CA GLU A 60 6.00 4.95 17.36
C GLU A 60 7.40 4.60 17.89
N PRO A 61 8.31 5.59 18.01
CA PRO A 61 9.61 5.38 18.63
C PRO A 61 9.48 4.77 20.03
N GLY A 62 10.28 3.75 20.32
CA GLY A 62 10.27 3.06 21.62
C GLY A 62 9.04 2.17 21.88
N SER A 63 8.12 2.02 20.93
CA SER A 63 6.91 1.21 21.07
C SER A 63 6.83 0.10 20.01
N PRO A 64 7.74 -0.89 20.04
CA PRO A 64 7.78 -1.95 19.04
C PRO A 64 6.51 -2.83 19.11
N ARG A 65 6.17 -3.39 17.94
CA ARG A 65 4.99 -4.23 17.79
C ARG A 65 5.38 -5.63 17.32
N MET A 66 4.67 -6.64 17.84
CA MET A 66 4.66 -7.97 17.25
C MET A 66 3.49 -8.05 16.28
N VAL A 67 3.76 -8.30 15.02
CA VAL A 67 2.74 -8.55 13.99
C VAL A 67 2.67 -10.05 13.73
N ARG A 68 1.45 -10.57 13.60
CA ARG A 68 1.16 -11.96 13.29
C ARG A 68 0.25 -12.05 12.10
N GLY A 69 0.59 -12.98 11.20
CA GLY A 69 -0.29 -13.44 10.14
C GLY A 69 -0.78 -14.85 10.47
N GLU A 70 -2.07 -15.04 10.42
CA GLU A 70 -2.73 -16.30 10.74
C GLU A 70 -3.61 -16.72 9.54
N ALA A 71 -3.66 -18.04 9.31
CA ALA A 71 -4.53 -18.66 8.33
C ALA A 71 -5.49 -19.57 9.09
N GLU A 72 -6.77 -19.42 8.86
CA GLU A 72 -7.82 -20.20 9.49
C GLU A 72 -8.76 -20.78 8.42
N ASP A 73 -9.09 -22.05 8.53
CA ASP A 73 -10.08 -22.68 7.67
C ASP A 73 -11.47 -22.08 7.96
N HIS A 74 -12.14 -21.62 6.92
CA HIS A 74 -13.44 -20.99 6.99
C HIS A 74 -14.32 -21.51 5.84
N GLU A 75 -15.23 -22.42 6.16
CA GLU A 75 -16.11 -23.08 5.17
C GLU A 75 -15.31 -23.71 4.01
N GLU A 76 -15.44 -23.21 2.78
CA GLU A 76 -14.72 -23.69 1.58
C GLU A 76 -13.48 -22.84 1.24
N SER A 77 -13.05 -21.97 2.13
CA SER A 77 -11.95 -21.00 1.91
C SER A 77 -11.01 -20.95 3.11
N THR A 78 -9.83 -20.35 2.93
CA THR A 78 -8.88 -20.06 4.02
C THR A 78 -8.88 -18.56 4.28
N ARG A 79 -9.29 -18.15 5.47
CA ARG A 79 -9.23 -16.76 5.92
C ARG A 79 -7.80 -16.44 6.36
N ILE A 80 -7.27 -15.34 5.83
CA ILE A 80 -5.97 -14.79 6.23
C ILE A 80 -6.24 -13.53 7.06
N SER A 81 -5.56 -13.39 8.19
CA SER A 81 -5.64 -12.19 9.02
C SER A 81 -4.26 -11.68 9.43
N ILE A 82 -4.15 -10.36 9.56
CA ILE A 82 -2.97 -9.68 10.10
C ILE A 82 -3.37 -8.95 11.38
N THR A 83 -2.74 -9.34 12.47
CA THR A 83 -2.97 -8.77 13.80
C THR A 83 -1.68 -8.17 14.37
N SER A 84 -1.78 -7.27 15.34
CA SER A 84 -0.61 -6.83 16.10
C SER A 84 -0.91 -6.64 17.58
N SER A 85 0.14 -6.83 18.40
CA SER A 85 0.14 -6.55 19.85
C SER A 85 1.43 -5.79 20.23
N PRO A 86 1.49 -5.10 21.38
CA PRO A 86 2.75 -4.61 21.91
C PRO A 86 3.75 -5.75 22.07
N LEU A 87 5.03 -5.51 21.72
CA LEU A 87 6.06 -6.54 21.84
C LEU A 87 6.18 -7.02 23.31
N GLY A 88 6.29 -8.33 23.48
CA GLY A 88 6.38 -8.96 24.79
C GLY A 88 5.04 -9.16 25.52
N LYS A 89 3.91 -8.69 24.97
CA LYS A 89 2.59 -8.96 25.52
C LYS A 89 1.87 -10.05 24.72
N ARG A 90 1.30 -11.03 25.44
CA ARG A 90 0.42 -12.07 24.88
C ARG A 90 -1.04 -11.64 25.05
N GLU A 91 -1.43 -10.53 24.44
CA GLU A 91 -2.82 -10.09 24.40
C GLU A 91 -3.41 -10.47 23.03
N ASN A 92 -4.74 -10.62 22.96
CA ASN A 92 -5.43 -10.74 21.68
C ASN A 92 -5.07 -9.52 20.82
N GLY A 93 -4.40 -9.76 19.69
CA GLY A 93 -3.94 -8.71 18.80
C GLY A 93 -5.10 -7.89 18.24
N LYS A 94 -4.83 -6.63 17.88
CA LYS A 94 -5.77 -5.85 17.07
C LYS A 94 -5.66 -6.32 15.62
N GLU A 95 -6.77 -6.65 15.00
CA GLU A 95 -6.83 -6.99 13.57
C GLU A 95 -6.71 -5.71 12.72
N HIS A 96 -5.82 -5.76 11.73
CA HIS A 96 -5.52 -4.68 10.81
C HIS A 96 -5.96 -4.98 9.39
N LEU A 97 -5.88 -6.25 8.99
CA LEU A 97 -6.31 -6.73 7.70
C LEU A 97 -6.89 -8.13 7.84
N SER A 98 -7.92 -8.42 7.05
CA SER A 98 -8.36 -9.77 6.76
C SER A 98 -8.75 -9.91 5.29
N GLY A 99 -8.76 -11.16 4.79
CA GLY A 99 -9.14 -11.51 3.43
C GLY A 99 -9.14 -13.01 3.27
N TYR A 100 -9.45 -13.49 2.08
CA TYR A 100 -9.47 -14.93 1.78
C TYR A 100 -8.40 -15.27 0.76
N LEU A 101 -7.71 -16.39 1.00
CA LEU A 101 -6.69 -16.93 0.10
C LEU A 101 -7.31 -17.26 -1.26
N HIS A 102 -6.64 -16.85 -2.32
CA HIS A 102 -7.04 -17.06 -3.71
C HIS A 102 -5.94 -17.77 -4.49
N THR A 103 -6.27 -18.79 -5.27
CA THR A 103 -5.32 -19.58 -6.06
C THR A 103 -5.48 -19.41 -7.57
N GLU A 104 -6.60 -18.87 -8.02
CA GLU A 104 -6.83 -18.63 -9.43
C GLU A 104 -6.10 -17.35 -9.87
N ARG A 105 -5.48 -17.39 -11.05
CA ARG A 105 -4.92 -16.18 -11.65
C ARG A 105 -6.05 -15.41 -12.32
N ALA A 106 -6.20 -14.14 -11.94
CA ALA A 106 -7.07 -13.24 -12.69
C ALA A 106 -6.57 -13.13 -14.14
N ALA A 107 -7.49 -13.21 -15.10
CA ALA A 107 -7.18 -12.89 -16.48
C ALA A 107 -6.82 -11.40 -16.54
N MET A 108 -5.61 -11.10 -16.99
CA MET A 108 -5.22 -9.71 -17.24
C MET A 108 -5.75 -9.28 -18.60
N ALA A 109 -6.39 -8.11 -18.66
CA ALA A 109 -6.72 -7.48 -19.91
C ALA A 109 -5.43 -6.99 -20.59
N ASP A 110 -5.31 -7.22 -21.91
CA ASP A 110 -4.25 -6.61 -22.69
C ASP A 110 -4.50 -5.11 -22.81
N LEU A 111 -3.66 -4.31 -22.16
CA LEU A 111 -3.71 -2.86 -22.23
C LEU A 111 -2.76 -2.36 -23.32
N ASP A 112 -3.27 -1.60 -24.28
CA ASP A 112 -2.46 -0.89 -25.26
C ASP A 112 -1.82 0.35 -24.61
N ILE A 113 -0.71 0.14 -23.90
CA ILE A 113 0.02 1.19 -23.18
C ILE A 113 0.43 2.34 -24.13
N PRO A 114 0.98 2.11 -25.36
CA PRO A 114 1.27 3.19 -26.29
C PRO A 114 0.06 4.02 -26.66
N ALA A 115 -1.10 3.40 -26.88
CA ALA A 115 -2.34 4.13 -27.18
C ALA A 115 -2.82 4.97 -25.99
N ILE A 116 -2.71 4.48 -24.75
CA ILE A 116 -3.03 5.24 -23.54
C ILE A 116 -2.08 6.44 -23.42
N GLN A 117 -0.77 6.24 -23.60
CA GLN A 117 0.21 7.32 -23.57
C GLN A 117 -0.07 8.41 -24.61
N ALA A 118 -0.47 8.01 -25.83
CA ALA A 118 -0.81 8.96 -26.88
C ALA A 118 -2.04 9.83 -26.56
N ARG A 119 -2.97 9.32 -25.75
CA ARG A 119 -4.17 10.07 -25.31
C ARG A 119 -3.94 10.92 -24.07
N CYS A 120 -3.02 10.53 -23.19
CA CYS A 120 -2.67 11.24 -21.96
C CYS A 120 -1.62 12.31 -22.26
N THR A 121 -2.04 13.49 -22.74
CA THR A 121 -1.12 14.55 -23.21
C THR A 121 -0.77 15.61 -22.15
N GLU A 122 -1.52 15.69 -21.09
CA GLU A 122 -1.27 16.61 -19.99
C GLU A 122 -0.29 16.00 -18.99
N LYS A 123 0.86 16.65 -18.81
CA LYS A 123 1.87 16.22 -17.83
C LYS A 123 1.52 16.75 -16.44
N VAL A 124 1.66 15.89 -15.43
CA VAL A 124 1.52 16.23 -14.01
C VAL A 124 2.84 15.98 -13.31
N GLU A 125 3.38 17.01 -12.66
CA GLU A 125 4.63 16.86 -11.90
C GLU A 125 4.40 16.05 -10.62
N ALA A 126 5.21 15.03 -10.38
CA ALA A 126 5.10 14.17 -9.19
C ALA A 126 5.15 14.99 -7.87
N GLY A 127 5.97 16.04 -7.84
CA GLY A 127 6.05 16.95 -6.70
C GLY A 127 4.74 17.64 -6.34
N GLU A 128 3.91 17.95 -7.33
CA GLU A 128 2.58 18.55 -7.11
C GLU A 128 1.61 17.54 -6.48
N ILE A 129 1.70 16.27 -6.89
CA ILE A 129 0.90 15.18 -6.30
C ILE A 129 1.28 15.04 -4.83
N TYR A 130 2.57 14.92 -4.52
CA TYR A 130 3.04 14.79 -3.14
C TYR A 130 2.71 16.01 -2.28
N ARG A 131 2.80 17.22 -2.83
CA ARG A 131 2.40 18.44 -2.13
C ARG A 131 0.91 18.42 -1.78
N GLN A 132 0.05 18.04 -2.73
CA GLN A 132 -1.40 17.96 -2.50
C GLN A 132 -1.76 16.87 -1.48
N LEU A 133 -1.08 15.73 -1.50
CA LEU A 133 -1.24 14.68 -0.51
C LEU A 133 -0.82 15.18 0.88
N ASP A 134 0.30 15.90 0.99
CA ASP A 134 0.77 16.48 2.25
C ASP A 134 -0.24 17.51 2.81
N GLU A 135 -0.78 18.38 1.98
CA GLU A 135 -1.84 19.33 2.35
C GLU A 135 -3.12 18.64 2.85
N SER A 136 -3.40 17.41 2.38
CA SER A 136 -4.51 16.59 2.88
C SER A 136 -4.15 15.74 4.11
N GLY A 137 -2.92 15.87 4.62
CA GLY A 137 -2.44 15.17 5.81
C GLY A 137 -1.81 13.82 5.55
N LEU A 138 -1.45 13.52 4.29
CA LEU A 138 -0.73 12.31 3.87
C LEU A 138 0.70 12.68 3.47
N SER A 139 1.64 12.59 4.40
CA SER A 139 3.05 12.96 4.17
C SER A 139 3.91 11.73 3.90
N TYR A 140 4.75 11.83 2.86
CA TYR A 140 5.61 10.73 2.42
C TYR A 140 7.09 11.11 2.50
N GLY A 141 7.89 10.25 3.15
CA GLY A 141 9.34 10.37 3.16
C GLY A 141 9.99 9.63 1.98
N THR A 142 11.30 9.75 1.88
CA THR A 142 12.09 9.32 0.71
C THR A 142 11.95 7.85 0.35
N SER A 143 11.67 6.96 1.32
CA SER A 143 11.48 5.54 1.06
C SER A 143 10.13 5.20 0.40
N MET A 144 9.22 6.17 0.30
CA MET A 144 7.87 6.01 -0.27
C MET A 144 7.64 6.91 -1.50
N LEU A 145 8.63 7.69 -1.93
CA LEU A 145 8.56 8.55 -3.11
C LEU A 145 8.93 7.72 -4.35
N SER A 146 7.97 7.15 -5.03
CA SER A 146 8.17 6.22 -6.15
C SER A 146 7.60 6.72 -7.48
N ILE A 147 6.77 7.77 -7.49
CA ILE A 147 6.21 8.35 -8.71
C ILE A 147 7.31 9.13 -9.45
N VAL A 148 7.55 8.78 -10.72
CA VAL A 148 8.57 9.41 -11.58
C VAL A 148 7.95 10.32 -12.61
N ASP A 149 6.90 9.86 -13.30
CA ASP A 149 6.24 10.58 -14.36
C ASP A 149 4.75 10.26 -14.37
N VAL A 150 3.93 11.27 -14.60
CA VAL A 150 2.48 11.12 -14.69
C VAL A 150 1.96 11.92 -15.87
N GLN A 151 1.15 11.27 -16.69
CA GLN A 151 0.43 11.89 -17.79
C GLN A 151 -1.05 11.55 -17.68
N ARG A 152 -1.91 12.50 -18.04
CA ARG A 152 -3.36 12.31 -17.94
C ARG A 152 -4.10 12.96 -19.10
N ASN A 153 -5.36 12.60 -19.20
CA ASN A 153 -6.43 13.38 -19.83
C ASN A 153 -7.61 13.49 -18.85
N ASN A 154 -8.81 13.73 -19.32
CA ASN A 154 -9.97 13.83 -18.44
C ASN A 154 -10.48 12.50 -17.91
N GLU A 155 -10.12 11.38 -18.53
CA GLU A 155 -10.67 10.04 -18.26
C GLU A 155 -9.61 9.01 -17.87
N GLU A 156 -8.36 9.21 -18.31
CA GLU A 156 -7.27 8.26 -18.12
C GLU A 156 -6.04 8.94 -17.50
N LEU A 157 -5.30 8.15 -16.74
CA LEU A 157 -4.00 8.53 -16.19
C LEU A 157 -3.03 7.37 -16.39
N ILE A 158 -1.82 7.69 -16.80
CA ILE A 158 -0.71 6.75 -16.84
C ILE A 158 0.44 7.31 -16.00
N ALA A 159 1.00 6.46 -15.14
CA ALA A 159 2.11 6.83 -14.27
C ALA A 159 3.27 5.84 -14.45
N ARG A 160 4.50 6.36 -14.42
CA ARG A 160 5.70 5.56 -14.29
C ARG A 160 6.14 5.58 -12.84
N ILE A 161 6.18 4.38 -12.25
CA ILE A 161 6.54 4.17 -10.85
C ILE A 161 7.87 3.42 -10.81
N GLU A 162 8.82 3.88 -10.01
CA GLU A 162 10.11 3.23 -9.81
C GLU A 162 10.41 3.07 -8.33
N PRO A 163 11.07 1.97 -7.90
CA PRO A 163 11.44 1.82 -6.51
C PRO A 163 12.39 2.96 -6.12
N PRO A 164 12.17 3.60 -4.95
CA PRO A 164 13.12 4.59 -4.46
C PRO A 164 14.48 3.95 -4.19
N PRO A 165 15.59 4.72 -4.20
CA PRO A 165 16.96 4.20 -4.04
C PRO A 165 17.29 3.74 -2.60
N SER A 166 16.28 3.32 -1.85
CA SER A 166 16.41 2.72 -0.52
C SER A 166 16.67 1.22 -0.60
N GLU A 167 16.92 0.57 0.55
CA GLU A 167 17.08 -0.88 0.61
C GLU A 167 15.88 -1.57 -0.01
N ARG A 168 16.15 -2.53 -0.90
CA ARG A 168 15.08 -3.29 -1.57
C ARG A 168 14.23 -4.03 -0.55
N HIS A 169 12.94 -3.83 -0.63
CA HIS A 169 11.98 -4.63 0.11
C HIS A 169 12.15 -6.12 -0.22
N ARG A 170 12.07 -6.99 0.80
CA ARG A 170 12.28 -8.44 0.64
C ARG A 170 10.99 -9.24 0.58
N GLY A 171 9.83 -8.57 0.60
CA GLY A 171 8.51 -9.19 0.49
C GLY A 171 8.12 -9.54 -0.95
N TYR A 172 6.89 -9.98 -1.13
CA TYR A 172 6.30 -10.28 -2.45
C TYR A 172 5.91 -9.02 -3.22
N LEU A 173 5.47 -7.99 -2.49
CA LEU A 173 5.02 -6.72 -3.04
C LEU A 173 5.90 -5.61 -2.46
N ASP A 174 6.50 -4.80 -3.32
CA ASP A 174 7.22 -3.62 -2.87
C ASP A 174 6.20 -2.55 -2.43
N PRO A 175 6.18 -2.16 -1.13
CA PRO A 175 5.19 -1.21 -0.63
C PRO A 175 5.27 0.15 -1.30
N ALA A 176 6.47 0.63 -1.65
CA ALA A 176 6.64 1.92 -2.31
C ALA A 176 6.08 1.92 -3.73
N ILE A 177 6.27 0.82 -4.47
CA ILE A 177 5.73 0.66 -5.82
C ILE A 177 4.21 0.61 -5.80
N LEU A 178 3.65 -0.25 -4.95
CA LEU A 178 2.21 -0.46 -4.93
C LEU A 178 1.47 0.75 -4.35
N ASP A 179 2.02 1.38 -3.30
CA ASP A 179 1.46 2.61 -2.73
C ASP A 179 1.60 3.77 -3.71
N GLY A 180 2.73 3.89 -4.42
CA GLY A 180 2.94 4.88 -5.46
C GLY A 180 1.94 4.78 -6.61
N ALA A 181 1.54 3.57 -6.98
CA ALA A 181 0.46 3.38 -7.96
C ALA A 181 -0.87 3.94 -7.43
N MET A 182 -1.18 3.75 -6.15
CA MET A 182 -2.36 4.35 -5.52
C MET A 182 -2.24 5.87 -5.38
N GLN A 183 -1.08 6.38 -4.97
CA GLN A 183 -0.79 7.82 -4.83
C GLN A 183 -0.95 8.55 -6.16
N SER A 184 -0.59 7.90 -7.29
CA SER A 184 -0.66 8.50 -8.62
C SER A 184 -2.08 8.91 -9.03
N ILE A 185 -3.11 8.32 -8.44
CA ILE A 185 -4.52 8.71 -8.61
C ILE A 185 -4.73 10.20 -8.22
N GLY A 186 -3.95 10.69 -7.26
CA GLY A 186 -3.91 12.11 -6.90
C GLY A 186 -3.63 13.03 -8.10
N GLY A 187 -2.93 12.51 -9.12
CA GLY A 187 -2.68 13.24 -10.37
C GLY A 187 -3.95 13.69 -11.10
N PHE A 188 -5.09 13.05 -10.92
CA PHE A 188 -6.36 13.52 -11.46
C PHE A 188 -6.85 14.84 -10.83
N PHE A 189 -6.45 15.11 -9.61
CA PHE A 189 -6.96 16.25 -8.82
C PHE A 189 -6.03 17.46 -8.83
N VAL A 190 -4.77 17.29 -9.23
CA VAL A 190 -3.81 18.41 -9.35
C VAL A 190 -4.35 19.48 -10.28
N GLY A 191 -4.43 20.73 -9.79
CA GLY A 191 -4.88 21.90 -10.54
C GLY A 191 -6.38 22.02 -10.77
N ARG A 192 -7.21 21.05 -10.34
CA ARG A 192 -8.67 21.05 -10.56
C ARG A 192 -9.49 21.68 -9.43
N HIS A 193 -8.89 22.00 -8.29
CA HIS A 193 -9.60 22.64 -7.16
C HIS A 193 -9.95 24.12 -7.38
N ALA A 194 -9.43 24.76 -8.44
CA ALA A 194 -9.71 26.16 -8.72
C ALA A 194 -11.03 26.42 -9.47
N GLU A 195 -11.68 25.39 -10.02
CA GLU A 195 -12.90 25.57 -10.82
C GLU A 195 -14.21 25.33 -10.03
N ALA A 196 -14.14 24.72 -8.85
CA ALA A 196 -15.34 24.43 -8.04
C ALA A 196 -15.86 25.64 -7.24
N ASP A 197 -15.03 26.66 -7.00
CA ASP A 197 -15.40 27.89 -6.25
C ASP A 197 -15.80 29.06 -7.15
N ALA A 198 -15.90 28.86 -8.48
CA ALA A 198 -16.21 29.91 -9.44
C ALA A 198 -17.62 29.85 -10.07
N THR A 199 -18.55 29.09 -9.45
CA THR A 199 -19.97 29.01 -9.88
C THR A 199 -20.94 29.36 -8.79
#